data_ebcbb712936b160c03e6b60aae2f765a
#
_entry.id   ebcbb712936b160c03e6b60aae2f765a
#
_cell.length_a   1.000
_cell.length_b   1.000
_cell.length_c   1.000
_cell.angle_alpha   90.00
_cell.angle_beta   90.00
_cell.angle_gamma   90.00
#
_symmetry.space_group_name_H-M   'P 1'
#
loop_
_entity.id
_entity.type
_entity.pdbx_description
1 polymer ?
#
loop_
_entity_poly.entity_id
_entity_poly.type
_entity_poly.pdbx_seq_one_letter_code
_entity_poly.pdbx_strand_id
1 'polypeptide(L)'
;MSFISVFDVMGPNMIGPSSSHTAGVARISYLAQKMIEGPLKRADFILYGSFAKTYHGHGTDRALLGGIMGFSTDDMRIRNSFDIAHEKGLKFSFTPNEQETDIHPNTVDICMENEKGQKLTVRGESLGGGKVRIVDINHVQVDFTGEYSAVIVIHQDTPGVVAYITKCLSDRNINIAFMRLFRESKGEIAYTIVESDGKLPENIVPAIRENPNIHEVMIVQM
;
A
#
# COMPACT_ATOMS: atom_id res chain seq x y z
N MET A 1 -14.77 16.31 22.11
CA MET A 1 -14.71 14.87 22.33
C MET A 1 -15.27 14.22 21.09
N SER A 2 -14.47 13.53 20.29
CA SER A 2 -14.97 12.75 19.17
C SER A 2 -15.72 11.55 19.74
N PHE A 3 -16.98 11.36 19.31
CA PHE A 3 -17.74 10.16 19.63
C PHE A 3 -17.04 8.96 18.95
N ILE A 4 -16.52 8.05 19.76
CA ILE A 4 -16.03 6.76 19.23
C ILE A 4 -17.27 5.87 19.07
N SER A 5 -17.60 5.54 17.83
CA SER A 5 -18.67 4.60 17.52
C SER A 5 -18.28 3.19 17.96
N VAL A 6 -19.27 2.38 18.40
CA VAL A 6 -19.07 0.94 18.62
C VAL A 6 -18.48 0.26 17.38
N PHE A 7 -18.84 0.72 16.19
CA PHE A 7 -18.26 0.23 14.92
C PHE A 7 -16.79 0.59 14.71
N ASP A 8 -16.28 1.66 15.35
CA ASP A 8 -14.85 2.00 15.32
C ASP A 8 -14.02 1.08 16.21
N VAL A 9 -14.67 0.42 17.18
CA VAL A 9 -14.04 -0.53 18.13
C VAL A 9 -14.16 -1.98 17.64
N MET A 10 -15.15 -2.26 16.78
CA MET A 10 -15.30 -3.57 16.12
C MET A 10 -14.25 -3.65 15.01
N GLY A 11 -13.22 -4.46 15.22
CA GLY A 11 -12.23 -4.75 14.18
C GLY A 11 -12.86 -5.42 12.96
N PRO A 12 -12.18 -5.40 11.80
CA PRO A 12 -12.67 -6.07 10.60
C PRO A 12 -12.76 -7.58 10.81
N ASN A 13 -13.56 -8.26 9.99
CA ASN A 13 -13.48 -9.70 9.86
C ASN A 13 -12.04 -10.08 9.47
N MET A 14 -11.42 -10.98 10.26
CA MET A 14 -10.00 -11.27 10.07
C MET A 14 -9.65 -12.70 10.45
N ILE A 15 -8.63 -13.23 9.83
CA ILE A 15 -7.98 -14.49 10.21
C ILE A 15 -6.76 -14.12 11.06
N GLY A 16 -6.86 -14.37 12.37
CA GLY A 16 -5.79 -14.13 13.33
C GLY A 16 -6.26 -13.35 14.57
N PRO A 17 -5.41 -13.24 15.60
CA PRO A 17 -5.82 -12.79 16.92
C PRO A 17 -5.80 -11.27 17.11
N SER A 18 -5.24 -10.49 16.17
CA SER A 18 -4.96 -9.07 16.39
C SER A 18 -5.37 -8.19 15.22
N SER A 19 -6.16 -7.15 15.49
CA SER A 19 -6.57 -6.18 14.46
C SER A 19 -5.40 -5.36 13.92
N SER A 20 -4.35 -5.12 14.69
CA SER A 20 -3.17 -4.39 14.23
C SER A 20 -2.11 -5.31 13.64
N HIS A 21 -1.81 -6.45 14.31
CA HIS A 21 -0.74 -7.37 13.91
C HIS A 21 -1.15 -8.40 12.85
N THR A 22 -2.44 -8.55 12.58
CA THR A 22 -2.94 -9.46 11.56
C THR A 22 -3.71 -8.70 10.48
N ALA A 23 -4.87 -8.12 10.80
CA ALA A 23 -5.69 -7.43 9.79
C ALA A 23 -4.98 -6.19 9.22
N GLY A 24 -4.35 -5.37 10.08
CA GLY A 24 -3.63 -4.18 9.63
C GLY A 24 -2.49 -4.51 8.68
N VAL A 25 -1.64 -5.49 9.01
CA VAL A 25 -0.51 -5.86 8.15
C VAL A 25 -0.95 -6.54 6.86
N ALA A 26 -2.00 -7.36 6.89
CA ALA A 26 -2.58 -7.94 5.68
C ALA A 26 -3.08 -6.84 4.73
N ARG A 27 -3.73 -5.80 5.28
CA ARG A 27 -4.21 -4.65 4.51
C ARG A 27 -3.06 -3.81 3.94
N ILE A 28 -2.01 -3.52 4.73
CA ILE A 28 -0.81 -2.81 4.25
C ILE A 28 -0.21 -3.58 3.07
N SER A 29 -0.02 -4.87 3.23
CA SER A 29 0.60 -5.72 2.22
C SER A 29 -0.28 -5.84 0.96
N TYR A 30 -1.59 -5.93 1.13
CA TYR A 30 -2.55 -5.91 0.03
C TYR A 30 -2.51 -4.59 -0.76
N LEU A 31 -2.45 -3.44 -0.07
CA LEU A 31 -2.31 -2.13 -0.71
C LEU A 31 -0.99 -2.03 -1.48
N ALA A 32 0.12 -2.47 -0.89
CA ALA A 32 1.43 -2.49 -1.54
C ALA A 32 1.42 -3.34 -2.82
N GLN A 33 0.76 -4.51 -2.79
CA GLN A 33 0.61 -5.38 -3.97
C GLN A 33 -0.13 -4.69 -5.11
N LYS A 34 -1.11 -3.83 -4.81
CA LYS A 34 -1.84 -3.05 -5.85
C LYS A 34 -1.00 -1.96 -6.50
N MET A 35 0.12 -1.58 -5.90
CA MET A 35 1.02 -0.55 -6.42
C MET A 35 2.08 -1.07 -7.40
N ILE A 36 2.20 -2.39 -7.58
CA ILE A 36 3.16 -2.98 -8.51
C ILE A 36 2.44 -3.85 -9.55
N GLU A 37 2.83 -3.75 -10.81
CA GLU A 37 2.17 -4.47 -11.91
C GLU A 37 2.67 -5.91 -12.04
N GLY A 38 1.74 -6.82 -12.29
CA GLY A 38 2.04 -8.21 -12.65
C GLY A 38 2.45 -9.11 -11.47
N PRO A 39 2.89 -10.34 -11.77
CA PRO A 39 3.28 -11.30 -10.76
C PRO A 39 4.54 -10.90 -10.00
N LEU A 40 4.52 -11.08 -8.69
CA LEU A 40 5.68 -10.85 -7.84
C LEU A 40 6.64 -12.04 -7.90
N LYS A 41 7.92 -11.74 -8.07
CA LYS A 41 9.05 -12.67 -7.97
C LYS A 41 9.60 -12.72 -6.55
N ARG A 42 9.59 -11.57 -5.85
CA ARG A 42 10.16 -11.43 -4.51
C ARG A 42 9.42 -10.38 -3.69
N ALA A 43 9.28 -10.64 -2.39
CA ALA A 43 8.78 -9.70 -1.39
C ALA A 43 9.58 -9.86 -0.08
N ASP A 44 10.33 -8.83 0.33
CA ASP A 44 11.07 -8.80 1.58
C ASP A 44 10.41 -7.82 2.55
N PHE A 45 10.24 -8.25 3.79
CA PHE A 45 9.55 -7.48 4.83
C PHE A 45 10.54 -7.10 5.92
N ILE A 46 10.71 -5.79 6.17
CA ILE A 46 11.50 -5.27 7.30
C ILE A 46 10.51 -4.81 8.36
N LEU A 47 10.57 -5.40 9.53
CA LEU A 47 9.63 -5.22 10.62
C LEU A 47 10.22 -4.33 11.69
N TYR A 48 9.45 -3.37 12.19
CA TYR A 48 9.90 -2.41 13.21
C TYR A 48 9.08 -2.53 14.50
N GLY A 49 9.65 -2.05 15.58
CA GLY A 49 9.00 -1.87 16.88
C GLY A 49 8.29 -3.13 17.40
N SER A 50 6.97 -3.05 17.57
CA SER A 50 6.16 -4.18 18.06
C SER A 50 6.10 -5.32 17.04
N PHE A 51 6.06 -5.00 15.74
CA PHE A 51 6.08 -6.03 14.70
C PHE A 51 7.37 -6.84 14.74
N ALA A 52 8.53 -6.20 14.88
CA ALA A 52 9.81 -6.89 14.97
C ALA A 52 9.86 -7.91 16.11
N LYS A 53 9.24 -7.57 17.25
CA LYS A 53 9.29 -8.39 18.47
C LYS A 53 8.29 -9.54 18.50
N THR A 54 7.17 -9.42 17.78
CA THR A 54 6.01 -10.32 17.99
C THR A 54 5.49 -11.01 16.74
N TYR A 55 6.11 -10.82 15.57
CA TYR A 55 5.55 -11.21 14.28
C TYR A 55 5.21 -12.69 14.14
N HIS A 56 6.01 -13.59 14.70
CA HIS A 56 5.72 -15.04 14.68
C HIS A 56 4.50 -15.38 15.56
N GLY A 57 4.45 -14.84 16.80
CA GLY A 57 3.41 -15.20 17.77
C GLY A 57 2.01 -14.70 17.39
N HIS A 58 1.92 -13.59 16.66
CA HIS A 58 0.65 -13.01 16.21
C HIS A 58 0.27 -13.37 14.77
N GLY A 59 1.08 -14.16 14.06
CA GLY A 59 0.86 -14.52 12.67
C GLY A 59 0.98 -13.33 11.70
N THR A 60 1.74 -12.31 12.08
CA THR A 60 2.04 -11.13 11.25
C THR A 60 2.72 -11.53 9.95
N ASP A 61 3.66 -12.46 10.00
CA ASP A 61 4.36 -13.06 8.86
C ASP A 61 3.39 -13.68 7.85
N ARG A 62 2.44 -14.49 8.34
CA ARG A 62 1.41 -15.12 7.49
C ARG A 62 0.47 -14.09 6.88
N ALA A 63 0.09 -13.08 7.66
CA ALA A 63 -0.81 -12.03 7.22
C ALA A 63 -0.16 -11.11 6.17
N LEU A 64 1.11 -10.72 6.35
CA LEU A 64 1.90 -9.98 5.35
C LEU A 64 2.00 -10.77 4.05
N LEU A 65 2.39 -12.03 4.14
CA LEU A 65 2.55 -12.89 2.97
C LEU A 65 1.22 -13.16 2.27
N GLY A 66 0.12 -13.33 3.03
CA GLY A 66 -1.22 -13.44 2.49
C GLY A 66 -1.66 -12.18 1.74
N GLY A 67 -1.50 -11.01 2.37
CA GLY A 67 -1.84 -9.73 1.76
C GLY A 67 -1.07 -9.44 0.46
N ILE A 68 0.24 -9.75 0.43
CA ILE A 68 1.05 -9.55 -0.78
C ILE A 68 0.66 -10.49 -1.92
N MET A 69 0.03 -11.60 -1.62
CA MET A 69 -0.56 -12.52 -2.60
C MET A 69 -2.00 -12.15 -2.98
N GLY A 70 -2.53 -11.02 -2.47
CA GLY A 70 -3.85 -10.52 -2.79
C GLY A 70 -4.99 -11.10 -1.96
N PHE A 71 -4.70 -11.69 -0.78
CA PHE A 71 -5.73 -12.22 0.11
C PHE A 71 -6.33 -11.11 0.97
N SER A 72 -7.67 -11.11 1.13
CA SER A 72 -8.36 -10.22 2.07
C SER A 72 -8.08 -10.63 3.53
N THR A 73 -8.40 -9.75 4.48
CA THR A 73 -8.11 -9.97 5.91
C THR A 73 -8.83 -11.18 6.51
N ASP A 74 -9.94 -11.61 5.92
CA ASP A 74 -10.78 -12.74 6.31
C ASP A 74 -10.54 -14.01 5.48
N ASP A 75 -9.59 -13.98 4.56
CA ASP A 75 -9.31 -15.12 3.69
C ASP A 75 -8.61 -16.24 4.46
N MET A 76 -9.24 -17.41 4.51
CA MET A 76 -8.71 -18.59 5.22
C MET A 76 -7.34 -19.04 4.71
N ARG A 77 -6.97 -18.73 3.46
CA ARG A 77 -5.67 -19.06 2.86
C ARG A 77 -4.49 -18.37 3.57
N ILE A 78 -4.73 -17.31 4.34
CA ILE A 78 -3.70 -16.67 5.18
C ILE A 78 -3.03 -17.69 6.10
N ARG A 79 -3.76 -18.67 6.62
CA ARG A 79 -3.20 -19.71 7.49
C ARG A 79 -2.10 -20.55 6.82
N ASN A 80 -2.22 -20.74 5.52
CA ASN A 80 -1.32 -21.55 4.70
C ASN A 80 -0.50 -20.69 3.72
N SER A 81 -0.33 -19.41 4.01
CA SER A 81 0.29 -18.45 3.09
C SER A 81 1.73 -18.80 2.73
N PHE A 82 2.48 -19.44 3.63
CA PHE A 82 3.85 -19.90 3.35
C PHE A 82 3.88 -20.99 2.27
N ASP A 83 3.03 -22.00 2.41
CA ASP A 83 2.96 -23.12 1.44
C ASP A 83 2.51 -22.60 0.07
N ILE A 84 1.49 -21.74 0.05
CA ILE A 84 0.98 -21.13 -1.19
C ILE A 84 2.05 -20.25 -1.85
N ALA A 85 2.83 -19.50 -1.07
CA ALA A 85 3.92 -18.69 -1.62
C ALA A 85 5.01 -19.54 -2.24
N HIS A 86 5.38 -20.66 -1.59
CA HIS A 86 6.33 -21.62 -2.15
C HIS A 86 5.81 -22.28 -3.44
N GLU A 87 4.54 -22.69 -3.47
CA GLU A 87 3.90 -23.25 -4.66
C GLU A 87 3.89 -22.27 -5.84
N LYS A 88 3.70 -20.96 -5.55
CA LYS A 88 3.77 -19.88 -6.55
C LYS A 88 5.19 -19.47 -6.94
N GLY A 89 6.22 -20.03 -6.29
CA GLY A 89 7.62 -19.64 -6.54
C GLY A 89 7.97 -18.23 -6.04
N LEU A 90 7.14 -17.61 -5.19
CA LEU A 90 7.41 -16.31 -4.60
C LEU A 90 8.54 -16.42 -3.57
N LYS A 91 9.63 -15.70 -3.78
CA LYS A 91 10.72 -15.58 -2.80
C LYS A 91 10.35 -14.53 -1.76
N PHE A 92 10.59 -14.82 -0.49
CA PHE A 92 10.29 -13.86 0.57
C PHE A 92 11.25 -13.99 1.74
N SER A 93 11.37 -12.91 2.51
CA SER A 93 12.11 -12.89 3.78
C SER A 93 11.46 -11.95 4.79
N PHE A 94 11.70 -12.21 6.08
CA PHE A 94 11.30 -11.33 7.19
C PHE A 94 12.54 -10.95 7.98
N THR A 95 12.76 -9.66 8.13
CA THR A 95 13.93 -9.11 8.84
C THR A 95 13.45 -8.18 9.95
N PRO A 96 13.54 -8.58 11.22
CA PRO A 96 13.25 -7.67 12.32
C PRO A 96 14.34 -6.61 12.44
N ASN A 97 13.94 -5.34 12.52
CA ASN A 97 14.81 -4.20 12.79
C ASN A 97 14.42 -3.60 14.16
N GLU A 98 15.22 -3.88 15.17
CA GLU A 98 15.05 -3.36 16.52
C GLU A 98 15.92 -2.14 16.81
N GLN A 99 16.74 -1.70 15.86
CA GLN A 99 17.68 -0.59 16.05
C GLN A 99 17.01 0.77 15.81
N GLU A 100 16.04 0.84 14.92
CA GLU A 100 15.30 2.07 14.61
C GLU A 100 14.14 2.23 15.59
N THR A 101 14.27 3.17 16.54
CA THR A 101 13.30 3.38 17.63
C THR A 101 12.43 4.62 17.45
N ASP A 102 12.84 5.56 16.60
CA ASP A 102 12.06 6.79 16.28
C ASP A 102 11.11 6.54 15.10
N ILE A 103 10.29 5.51 15.24
CA ILE A 103 9.34 5.04 14.22
C ILE A 103 8.06 4.56 14.90
N HIS A 104 6.93 4.65 14.20
CA HIS A 104 5.68 4.09 14.73
C HIS A 104 5.84 2.59 15.04
N PRO A 105 5.41 2.09 16.21
CA PRO A 105 5.73 0.73 16.67
C PRO A 105 5.17 -0.40 15.79
N ASN A 106 4.16 -0.11 15.00
CA ASN A 106 3.54 -1.08 14.09
C ASN A 106 3.84 -0.73 12.63
N THR A 107 5.12 -0.59 12.30
CA THR A 107 5.62 -0.24 10.95
C THR A 107 6.23 -1.44 10.26
N VAL A 108 6.03 -1.53 8.95
CA VAL A 108 6.69 -2.49 8.07
C VAL A 108 7.11 -1.82 6.76
N ASP A 109 8.33 -2.11 6.30
CA ASP A 109 8.76 -1.87 4.92
C ASP A 109 8.56 -3.14 4.10
N ILE A 110 7.97 -2.99 2.94
CA ILE A 110 7.71 -4.06 1.97
C ILE A 110 8.49 -3.75 0.71
N CYS A 111 9.58 -4.49 0.49
CA CYS A 111 10.42 -4.36 -0.69
C CYS A 111 10.00 -5.44 -1.71
N MET A 112 9.46 -5.03 -2.84
CA MET A 112 8.90 -5.91 -3.87
C MET A 112 9.73 -5.87 -5.14
N GLU A 113 9.80 -7.02 -5.83
CA GLU A 113 10.30 -7.15 -7.19
C GLU A 113 9.34 -8.04 -7.99
N ASN A 114 8.86 -7.55 -9.14
CA ASN A 114 8.03 -8.34 -10.04
C ASN A 114 8.88 -9.15 -11.05
N GLU A 115 8.24 -10.01 -11.84
CA GLU A 115 8.94 -10.82 -12.85
C GLU A 115 9.60 -9.98 -13.97
N LYS A 116 9.15 -8.74 -14.18
CA LYS A 116 9.75 -7.81 -15.15
C LYS A 116 10.97 -7.06 -14.59
N GLY A 117 11.32 -7.28 -13.31
CA GLY A 117 12.43 -6.61 -12.63
C GLY A 117 12.10 -5.21 -12.10
N GLN A 118 10.84 -4.79 -12.16
CA GLN A 118 10.39 -3.56 -11.51
C GLN A 118 10.48 -3.74 -9.99
N LYS A 119 11.02 -2.73 -9.30
CA LYS A 119 11.17 -2.72 -7.85
C LYS A 119 10.33 -1.60 -7.25
N LEU A 120 9.72 -1.89 -6.11
CA LEU A 120 8.94 -0.93 -5.35
C LEU A 120 9.13 -1.19 -3.85
N THR A 121 9.38 -0.13 -3.10
CA THR A 121 9.43 -0.16 -1.63
C THR A 121 8.27 0.66 -1.08
N VAL A 122 7.53 0.07 -0.16
CA VAL A 122 6.36 0.71 0.48
C VAL A 122 6.51 0.59 1.98
N ARG A 123 6.43 1.71 2.71
CA ARG A 123 6.35 1.73 4.18
C ARG A 123 4.92 1.93 4.60
N GLY A 124 4.42 1.03 5.44
CA GLY A 124 3.07 1.09 5.98
C GLY A 124 3.04 1.01 7.50
N GLU A 125 2.06 1.68 8.09
CA GLU A 125 1.79 1.71 9.52
C GLU A 125 0.40 1.15 9.80
N SER A 126 0.29 0.28 10.80
CA SER A 126 -1.00 -0.18 11.32
C SER A 126 -1.41 0.65 12.54
N LEU A 127 -2.52 1.36 12.40
CA LEU A 127 -3.03 2.30 13.41
C LEU A 127 -3.98 1.64 14.42
N GLY A 128 -4.22 0.33 14.29
CA GLY A 128 -5.18 -0.41 15.09
C GLY A 128 -6.58 -0.45 14.48
N GLY A 129 -7.43 -1.40 14.95
CA GLY A 129 -8.79 -1.58 14.41
C GLY A 129 -8.85 -1.95 12.91
N GLY A 130 -7.74 -2.41 12.33
CA GLY A 130 -7.62 -2.66 10.88
C GLY A 130 -7.38 -1.41 10.06
N LYS A 131 -7.27 -0.23 10.67
CA LYS A 131 -6.89 1.02 9.99
C LYS A 131 -5.40 1.03 9.70
N VAL A 132 -5.03 1.51 8.52
CA VAL A 132 -3.64 1.54 8.06
C VAL A 132 -3.32 2.87 7.40
N ARG A 133 -2.04 3.14 7.25
CA ARG A 133 -1.52 4.29 6.53
C ARG A 133 -0.25 3.90 5.80
N ILE A 134 -0.16 4.22 4.52
CA ILE A 134 1.08 4.18 3.75
C ILE A 134 1.75 5.54 3.94
N VAL A 135 3.00 5.51 4.40
CA VAL A 135 3.74 6.72 4.80
C VAL A 135 4.97 6.99 3.94
N ASP A 136 5.39 6.01 3.15
CA ASP A 136 6.52 6.15 2.22
C ASP A 136 6.34 5.24 1.00
N ILE A 137 6.71 5.75 -0.16
CA ILE A 137 6.83 4.99 -1.41
C ILE A 137 8.16 5.36 -2.05
N ASN A 138 9.09 4.39 -2.20
CA ASN A 138 10.43 4.58 -2.78
C ASN A 138 11.22 5.74 -2.12
N HIS A 139 11.15 5.84 -0.79
CA HIS A 139 11.80 6.88 0.03
C HIS A 139 11.21 8.29 -0.11
N VAL A 140 10.04 8.42 -0.74
CA VAL A 140 9.26 9.65 -0.75
C VAL A 140 8.16 9.54 0.29
N GLN A 141 8.13 10.48 1.23
CA GLN A 141 7.09 10.54 2.24
C GLN A 141 5.74 10.85 1.59
N VAL A 142 4.74 10.02 1.90
CA VAL A 142 3.37 10.16 1.43
C VAL A 142 2.39 10.00 2.60
N ASP A 143 1.13 10.25 2.36
CA ASP A 143 0.05 10.00 3.34
C ASP A 143 -1.17 9.45 2.60
N PHE A 144 -1.44 8.15 2.77
CA PHE A 144 -2.48 7.45 2.04
C PHE A 144 -3.05 6.28 2.87
N THR A 145 -4.37 6.20 3.03
CA THR A 145 -5.02 5.20 3.89
C THR A 145 -5.60 4.00 3.15
N GLY A 146 -5.85 4.13 1.85
CA GLY A 146 -6.54 3.12 1.04
C GLY A 146 -8.02 2.95 1.40
N GLU A 147 -8.64 3.94 2.04
CA GLU A 147 -10.10 3.94 2.31
C GLU A 147 -10.91 4.30 1.07
N TYR A 148 -10.31 5.08 0.18
CA TYR A 148 -10.87 5.47 -1.12
C TYR A 148 -10.15 4.76 -2.27
N SER A 149 -10.81 4.67 -3.42
CA SER A 149 -10.10 4.33 -4.66
C SER A 149 -9.11 5.42 -5.00
N ALA A 150 -7.86 5.07 -5.29
CA ALA A 150 -6.83 6.05 -5.56
C ALA A 150 -6.09 5.77 -6.87
N VAL A 151 -5.72 6.84 -7.58
CA VAL A 151 -4.67 6.81 -8.58
C VAL A 151 -3.44 7.50 -8.02
N ILE A 152 -2.31 6.80 -8.06
CA ILE A 152 -1.00 7.30 -7.68
C ILE A 152 -0.21 7.52 -8.97
N VAL A 153 0.26 8.74 -9.17
CA VAL A 153 0.99 9.14 -10.36
C VAL A 153 2.38 9.61 -9.96
N ILE A 154 3.41 8.93 -10.46
CA ILE A 154 4.80 9.35 -10.33
C ILE A 154 5.17 10.13 -11.57
N HIS A 155 5.63 11.37 -11.40
CA HIS A 155 5.86 12.26 -12.53
C HIS A 155 6.97 13.28 -12.24
N GLN A 156 7.45 13.95 -13.31
CA GLN A 156 8.34 15.10 -13.19
C GLN A 156 7.58 16.29 -12.56
N ASP A 157 8.17 16.97 -11.57
CA ASP A 157 7.59 18.16 -10.92
C ASP A 157 7.71 19.37 -11.86
N THR A 158 6.82 19.44 -12.85
CA THR A 158 6.78 20.52 -13.84
C THR A 158 5.38 21.13 -13.98
N PRO A 159 5.28 22.42 -14.33
CA PRO A 159 4.00 23.07 -14.56
C PRO A 159 3.15 22.33 -15.62
N GLY A 160 1.84 22.22 -15.34
CA GLY A 160 0.88 21.60 -16.25
C GLY A 160 0.62 20.12 -16.03
N VAL A 161 1.53 19.37 -15.37
CA VAL A 161 1.35 17.92 -15.15
C VAL A 161 0.14 17.64 -14.26
N VAL A 162 0.01 18.34 -13.14
CA VAL A 162 -1.16 18.19 -12.24
C VAL A 162 -2.46 18.56 -12.94
N ALA A 163 -2.46 19.65 -13.73
CA ALA A 163 -3.62 20.05 -14.51
C ALA A 163 -4.01 18.96 -15.56
N TYR A 164 -3.01 18.32 -16.18
CA TYR A 164 -3.26 17.22 -17.09
C TYR A 164 -3.88 16.00 -16.38
N ILE A 165 -3.34 15.61 -15.22
CA ILE A 165 -3.88 14.50 -14.40
C ILE A 165 -5.34 14.76 -14.04
N THR A 166 -5.64 15.96 -13.51
CA THR A 166 -7.01 16.31 -13.12
C THR A 166 -7.95 16.42 -14.31
N LYS A 167 -7.47 16.87 -15.50
CA LYS A 167 -8.23 16.84 -16.71
C LYS A 167 -8.59 15.41 -17.15
N CYS A 168 -7.66 14.48 -17.10
CA CYS A 168 -7.94 13.06 -17.42
C CYS A 168 -9.04 12.46 -16.54
N LEU A 169 -9.07 12.84 -15.26
CA LEU A 169 -10.11 12.43 -14.32
C LEU A 169 -11.46 13.10 -14.65
N SER A 170 -11.45 14.42 -14.87
CA SER A 170 -12.65 15.20 -15.21
C SER A 170 -13.30 14.71 -16.51
N ASP A 171 -12.50 14.44 -17.56
CA ASP A 171 -12.99 13.94 -18.85
C ASP A 171 -13.70 12.56 -18.72
N ARG A 172 -13.50 11.86 -17.60
CA ARG A 172 -14.14 10.58 -17.25
C ARG A 172 -15.20 10.69 -16.17
N ASN A 173 -15.58 11.93 -15.85
CA ASN A 173 -16.58 12.23 -14.82
C ASN A 173 -16.23 11.62 -13.44
N ILE A 174 -14.94 11.59 -13.10
CA ILE A 174 -14.43 11.10 -11.81
C ILE A 174 -14.35 12.28 -10.86
N ASN A 175 -15.08 12.19 -9.73
CA ASN A 175 -15.03 13.19 -8.67
C ASN A 175 -13.82 12.94 -7.77
N ILE A 176 -13.06 14.00 -7.48
CA ILE A 176 -11.89 13.96 -6.59
C ILE A 176 -12.35 14.24 -5.17
N ALA A 177 -12.20 13.26 -4.27
CA ALA A 177 -12.47 13.41 -2.85
C ALA A 177 -11.28 14.08 -2.14
N PHE A 178 -10.07 13.59 -2.42
CA PHE A 178 -8.82 14.15 -1.89
C PHE A 178 -7.75 14.15 -2.97
N MET A 179 -6.87 15.12 -2.90
CA MET A 179 -5.68 15.17 -3.76
C MET A 179 -4.51 15.70 -2.95
N ARG A 180 -3.40 14.96 -3.01
CA ARG A 180 -2.15 15.34 -2.34
C ARG A 180 -1.00 15.22 -3.32
N LEU A 181 -0.06 16.13 -3.22
CA LEU A 181 1.19 16.11 -3.99
C LEU A 181 2.36 16.11 -3.04
N PHE A 182 3.22 15.14 -3.21
CA PHE A 182 4.48 14.99 -2.50
C PHE A 182 5.61 15.05 -3.50
N ARG A 183 6.75 15.61 -3.12
CA ARG A 183 7.93 15.70 -3.99
C ARG A 183 9.21 15.52 -3.22
N GLU A 184 10.21 14.92 -3.84
CA GLU A 184 11.55 14.80 -3.27
C GLU A 184 12.18 16.18 -3.16
N SER A 185 12.22 16.89 -4.28
CA SER A 185 12.71 18.27 -4.36
C SER A 185 12.04 19.00 -5.52
N LYS A 186 12.18 20.33 -5.54
CA LYS A 186 11.60 21.17 -6.59
C LYS A 186 12.16 20.83 -7.96
N GLY A 187 11.27 20.50 -8.90
CA GLY A 187 11.62 20.20 -10.28
C GLY A 187 12.08 18.75 -10.52
N GLU A 188 12.07 17.91 -9.49
CA GLU A 188 12.46 16.50 -9.56
C GLU A 188 11.24 15.56 -9.62
N ILE A 189 11.29 14.42 -8.97
CA ILE A 189 10.17 13.46 -8.93
C ILE A 189 9.09 13.92 -7.95
N ALA A 190 7.85 13.86 -8.39
CA ALA A 190 6.68 14.10 -7.56
C ALA A 190 5.71 12.91 -7.61
N TYR A 191 4.98 12.74 -6.51
CA TYR A 191 3.93 11.75 -6.34
C TYR A 191 2.60 12.49 -6.17
N THR A 192 1.73 12.39 -7.13
CA THR A 192 0.35 12.89 -7.01
C THR A 192 -0.56 11.74 -6.67
N ILE A 193 -1.19 11.78 -5.50
CA ILE A 193 -2.17 10.80 -5.04
C ILE A 193 -3.53 11.46 -5.14
N VAL A 194 -4.41 10.90 -5.96
CA VAL A 194 -5.79 11.36 -6.12
C VAL A 194 -6.74 10.27 -5.66
N GLU A 195 -7.53 10.56 -4.65
CA GLU A 195 -8.53 9.68 -4.08
C GLU A 195 -9.92 10.06 -4.59
N SER A 196 -10.73 9.09 -4.93
CA SER A 196 -12.06 9.23 -5.53
C SER A 196 -13.11 8.47 -4.75
N ASP A 197 -14.33 9.01 -4.66
CA ASP A 197 -15.47 8.36 -4.00
C ASP A 197 -15.94 7.08 -4.71
N GLY A 198 -15.65 6.97 -6.00
CA GLY A 198 -16.08 5.85 -6.83
C GLY A 198 -14.90 5.00 -7.31
N LYS A 199 -15.24 3.86 -7.95
CA LYS A 199 -14.24 3.03 -8.61
C LYS A 199 -13.62 3.77 -9.79
N LEU A 200 -12.31 3.65 -9.91
CA LEU A 200 -11.55 4.20 -11.03
C LEU A 200 -11.63 3.22 -12.22
N PRO A 201 -11.96 3.69 -13.42
CA PRO A 201 -11.98 2.86 -14.60
C PRO A 201 -10.56 2.54 -15.06
N GLU A 202 -10.33 1.33 -15.55
CA GLU A 202 -8.99 0.88 -15.98
C GLU A 202 -8.39 1.74 -17.10
N ASN A 203 -9.25 2.35 -17.96
CA ASN A 203 -8.81 3.21 -19.05
C ASN A 203 -8.25 4.57 -18.59
N ILE A 204 -8.24 4.88 -17.30
CA ILE A 204 -7.60 6.08 -16.77
C ILE A 204 -6.07 5.99 -16.84
N VAL A 205 -5.52 4.78 -16.63
CA VAL A 205 -4.06 4.56 -16.63
C VAL A 205 -3.44 4.90 -17.97
N PRO A 206 -3.86 4.32 -19.12
CA PRO A 206 -3.29 4.68 -20.41
C PRO A 206 -3.45 6.16 -20.74
N ALA A 207 -4.57 6.78 -20.40
CA ALA A 207 -4.79 8.19 -20.67
C ALA A 207 -3.83 9.11 -19.89
N ILE A 208 -3.56 8.81 -18.61
CA ILE A 208 -2.59 9.60 -17.83
C ILE A 208 -1.17 9.37 -18.38
N ARG A 209 -0.82 8.14 -18.78
CA ARG A 209 0.49 7.79 -19.33
C ARG A 209 0.83 8.45 -20.67
N GLU A 210 -0.13 9.03 -21.38
CA GLU A 210 0.14 9.76 -22.63
C GLU A 210 1.02 11.00 -22.43
N ASN A 211 1.05 11.57 -21.25
CA ASN A 211 1.92 12.72 -20.97
C ASN A 211 3.37 12.26 -20.73
N PRO A 212 4.36 12.76 -21.50
CA PRO A 212 5.75 12.32 -21.44
C PRO A 212 6.45 12.59 -20.09
N ASN A 213 5.90 13.48 -19.27
CA ASN A 213 6.42 13.75 -17.92
C ASN A 213 5.88 12.77 -16.87
N ILE A 214 5.02 11.82 -17.24
CA ILE A 214 4.52 10.77 -16.36
C ILE A 214 5.45 9.56 -16.44
N HIS A 215 5.97 9.12 -15.30
CA HIS A 215 6.85 7.97 -15.21
C HIS A 215 6.07 6.69 -14.89
N GLU A 216 5.13 6.77 -13.96
CA GLU A 216 4.34 5.62 -13.53
C GLU A 216 2.93 6.03 -13.08
N VAL A 217 1.97 5.13 -13.30
CA VAL A 217 0.57 5.29 -12.86
C VAL A 217 0.10 3.98 -12.25
N MET A 218 -0.38 4.04 -11.02
CA MET A 218 -0.88 2.89 -10.27
C MET A 218 -2.33 3.16 -9.85
N ILE A 219 -3.19 2.13 -9.91
CA ILE A 219 -4.53 2.18 -9.32
C ILE A 219 -4.55 1.32 -8.07
N VAL A 220 -4.95 1.92 -6.97
CA VAL A 220 -5.14 1.23 -5.69
C VAL A 220 -6.61 1.31 -5.33
N GLN A 221 -7.29 0.18 -5.40
CA GLN A 221 -8.70 0.07 -4.99
C GLN A 221 -8.96 -1.30 -4.36
N MET A 222 -9.80 -1.30 -3.32
CA MET A 222 -10.15 -2.44 -2.49
C MET A 222 -11.41 -3.13 -2.99
#